data_bf6966486382cad9cab68917b9f27287
#
_entry.id   bf6966486382cad9cab68917b9f27287
#
_cell.length_a   1.000
_cell.length_b   1.000
_cell.length_c   1.000
_cell.angle_alpha   90.00
_cell.angle_beta   90.00
_cell.angle_gamma   90.00
#
_symmetry.space_group_name_H-M   'P 1'
#
loop_
_entity.id
_entity.type
_entity.pdbx_description
1 polymer ?
#
loop_
_entity_poly.entity_id
_entity_poly.type
_entity_poly.pdbx_seq_one_letter_code
_entity_poly.pdbx_strand_id
1 'polypeptide(L)'
;MQTHKAKRVEIIIEAPMERRLTEALLRAGVTGFTVLPVMGGSGRSGHWTREGQVGRAGMVAVICLIRPDRLDALLDAAFTVVERHIGVVSITEAEVLRAERF
;
A
#
# COMPACT_ATOMS: atom_id res chain seq x y z
N MET A 1 10.76 -7.00 26.24
CA MET A 1 9.51 -6.44 25.75
C MET A 1 8.87 -7.41 24.76
N GLN A 2 7.60 -7.64 24.91
CA GLN A 2 6.89 -8.59 24.06
C GLN A 2 6.47 -7.94 22.75
N THR A 3 6.71 -8.66 21.64
CA THR A 3 6.30 -8.23 20.33
C THR A 3 5.27 -9.21 19.74
N HIS A 4 4.54 -8.78 18.72
CA HIS A 4 3.53 -9.60 18.06
C HIS A 4 3.78 -9.60 16.57
N LYS A 5 3.61 -10.75 15.95
CA LYS A 5 3.80 -10.87 14.49
C LYS A 5 2.74 -10.13 13.72
N ALA A 6 3.17 -9.46 12.67
CA ALA A 6 2.31 -8.73 11.77
C ALA A 6 2.82 -8.88 10.35
N LYS A 7 1.98 -8.54 9.39
CA LYS A 7 2.39 -8.41 7.99
C LYS A 7 2.42 -6.94 7.64
N ARG A 8 3.50 -6.51 7.00
CA ARG A 8 3.61 -5.16 6.45
C ARG A 8 3.39 -5.24 4.95
N VAL A 9 2.35 -4.61 4.48
CA VAL A 9 2.02 -4.58 3.04
C VAL A 9 2.25 -3.17 2.55
N GLU A 10 3.05 -3.04 1.50
CA GLU A 10 3.32 -1.77 0.86
C GLU A 10 2.78 -1.81 -0.56
N ILE A 11 1.93 -0.85 -0.88
CA ILE A 11 1.31 -0.76 -2.20
C ILE A 11 1.73 0.57 -2.79
N ILE A 12 2.55 0.52 -3.85
CA ILE A 12 2.96 1.72 -4.57
C ILE A 12 2.06 1.80 -5.80
N ILE A 13 1.31 2.89 -5.93
CA ILE A 13 0.32 3.02 -6.98
C ILE A 13 0.24 4.48 -7.44
N GLU A 14 -0.30 4.68 -8.63
CA GLU A 14 -0.50 6.02 -9.17
C GLU A 14 -1.40 6.84 -8.24
N ALA A 15 -1.03 8.08 -7.99
CA ALA A 15 -1.72 8.95 -7.04
C ALA A 15 -3.23 9.07 -7.28
N PRO A 16 -3.74 9.15 -8.53
CA PRO A 16 -5.19 9.21 -8.74
C PRO A 16 -5.95 7.98 -8.24
N MET A 17 -5.25 6.86 -8.02
CA MET A 17 -5.87 5.62 -7.56
C MET A 17 -5.87 5.49 -6.04
N GLU A 18 -5.25 6.42 -5.34
CA GLU A 18 -5.14 6.35 -3.87
C GLU A 18 -6.49 6.18 -3.20
N ARG A 19 -7.45 7.02 -3.56
CA ARG A 19 -8.76 6.99 -2.92
C ARG A 19 -9.50 5.68 -3.18
N ARG A 20 -9.47 5.20 -4.42
CA ARG A 20 -10.11 3.94 -4.77
C ARG A 20 -9.50 2.78 -4.00
N LEU A 21 -8.17 2.79 -3.87
CA LEU A 21 -7.46 1.76 -3.11
C LEU A 21 -7.83 1.81 -1.63
N THR A 22 -7.75 2.98 -1.01
CA THR A 22 -8.02 3.08 0.43
C THR A 22 -9.47 2.76 0.77
N GLU A 23 -10.40 3.12 -0.12
CA GLU A 23 -11.80 2.75 0.07
C GLU A 23 -12.00 1.22 -0.02
N ALA A 24 -11.30 0.57 -0.95
CA ALA A 24 -11.36 -0.89 -1.07
C ALA A 24 -10.80 -1.56 0.19
N LEU A 25 -9.69 -1.05 0.71
CA LEU A 25 -9.09 -1.56 1.94
C LEU A 25 -10.04 -1.42 3.13
N LEU A 26 -10.67 -0.26 3.26
CA LEU A 26 -11.63 -0.03 4.35
C LEU A 26 -12.81 -1.00 4.25
N ARG A 27 -13.34 -1.22 3.05
CA ARG A 27 -14.43 -2.18 2.87
C ARG A 27 -14.02 -3.61 3.23
N ALA A 28 -12.75 -3.94 3.07
CA ALA A 28 -12.21 -5.25 3.43
C ALA A 28 -11.87 -5.37 4.92
N GLY A 29 -12.13 -4.33 5.70
CA GLY A 29 -11.86 -4.34 7.13
C GLY A 29 -10.46 -3.88 7.52
N VAL A 30 -9.68 -3.36 6.58
CA VAL A 30 -8.37 -2.80 6.87
C VAL A 30 -8.56 -1.36 7.30
N THR A 31 -8.44 -1.10 8.60
CA THR A 31 -8.74 0.22 9.17
C THR A 31 -7.50 1.08 9.37
N GLY A 32 -6.31 0.48 9.40
CA GLY A 32 -5.07 1.23 9.63
C GLY A 32 -4.19 1.22 8.40
N PHE A 33 -3.92 2.40 7.86
CA PHE A 33 -2.94 2.55 6.77
C PHE A 33 -2.32 3.94 6.83
N THR A 34 -1.15 4.06 6.21
CA THR A 34 -0.42 5.31 6.11
C THR A 34 -0.13 5.57 4.64
N VAL A 35 -0.37 6.78 4.18
CA VAL A 35 -0.08 7.16 2.79
C VAL A 35 1.14 8.07 2.77
N LEU A 36 2.12 7.72 1.95
CA LEU A 36 3.34 8.50 1.78
C LEU A 36 3.49 8.92 0.32
N PRO A 37 3.94 10.16 0.08
CA PRO A 37 4.28 10.55 -1.28
C PRO A 37 5.57 9.86 -1.71
N VAL A 38 5.63 9.47 -2.98
CA VAL A 38 6.81 8.86 -3.56
C VAL A 38 7.51 9.90 -4.44
N MET A 39 8.78 10.15 -4.16
CA MET A 39 9.54 11.20 -4.83
C MET A 39 9.91 10.86 -6.27
N GLY A 40 10.14 9.58 -6.56
CA GLY A 40 10.54 9.15 -7.88
C GLY A 40 10.97 7.70 -7.85
N GLY A 41 11.29 7.18 -9.01
CA GLY A 41 11.72 5.80 -9.12
C GLY A 41 12.05 5.43 -10.54
N SER A 42 12.34 4.14 -10.72
CA SER A 42 12.62 3.58 -12.02
C SER A 42 11.98 2.20 -12.08
N GLY A 43 11.33 1.90 -13.17
CA GLY A 43 10.67 0.62 -13.36
C GLY A 43 10.66 0.25 -14.82
N ARG A 44 9.79 -0.71 -15.19
CA ARG A 44 9.66 -1.18 -16.56
C ARG A 44 9.38 -0.05 -17.54
N SER A 45 8.61 0.94 -17.11
CA SER A 45 8.19 2.05 -17.96
C SER A 45 9.20 3.21 -17.97
N GLY A 46 10.35 3.06 -17.31
CA GLY A 46 11.40 4.06 -17.26
C GLY A 46 11.46 4.81 -15.95
N HIS A 47 12.19 5.90 -15.97
CA HIS A 47 12.35 6.77 -14.80
C HIS A 47 11.18 7.74 -14.68
N TRP A 48 10.87 8.10 -13.43
CA TRP A 48 9.84 9.09 -13.17
C TRP A 48 10.15 9.83 -11.87
N THR A 49 9.74 11.11 -11.79
CA THR A 49 9.88 11.93 -10.59
C THR A 49 8.62 12.76 -10.43
N ARG A 50 8.35 13.21 -9.20
CA ARG A 50 7.22 14.10 -8.95
C ARG A 50 7.36 15.42 -9.69
N GLU A 51 8.58 15.96 -9.71
CA GLU A 51 8.87 17.27 -10.26
C GLU A 51 8.86 17.29 -11.79
N GLY A 52 9.25 16.19 -12.41
CA GLY A 52 9.35 16.11 -13.86
C GLY A 52 8.08 15.69 -14.56
N GLN A 53 6.99 15.46 -13.83
CA GLN A 53 5.77 14.92 -14.41
C GLN A 53 4.69 15.97 -14.59
N VAL A 54 4.95 16.94 -15.41
CA VAL A 54 3.96 17.97 -15.75
C VAL A 54 2.78 17.30 -16.45
N GLY A 55 1.58 17.46 -15.87
CA GLY A 55 0.36 16.86 -16.41
C GLY A 55 0.17 15.39 -16.07
N ARG A 56 1.09 14.80 -15.29
CA ARG A 56 0.98 13.42 -14.81
C ARG A 56 0.89 13.39 -13.30
N ALA A 57 0.09 12.48 -12.79
CA ALA A 57 0.05 12.24 -11.36
C ALA A 57 1.31 11.49 -10.93
N GLY A 58 1.82 11.82 -9.76
CA GLY A 58 2.91 11.05 -9.17
C GLY A 58 2.43 9.70 -8.63
N MET A 59 3.28 9.08 -7.85
CA MET A 59 2.97 7.82 -7.19
C MET A 59 2.84 8.05 -5.69
N VAL A 60 2.08 7.18 -5.04
CA VAL A 60 1.98 7.14 -3.58
C VAL A 60 2.26 5.74 -3.09
N ALA A 61 2.72 5.64 -1.85
CA ALA A 61 2.89 4.36 -1.16
C ALA A 61 1.85 4.29 -0.04
N VAL A 62 1.06 3.22 -0.05
CA VAL A 62 0.09 2.95 1.00
C VAL A 62 0.65 1.79 1.81
N ILE A 63 0.87 2.03 3.10
CA ILE A 63 1.49 1.07 4.00
C ILE A 63 0.49 0.61 5.02
N CYS A 64 0.31 -0.70 5.12
CA CYS A 64 -0.58 -1.33 6.09
C CYS A 64 0.21 -2.26 6.99
N LEU A 65 -0.06 -2.20 8.30
CA LEU A 65 0.43 -3.20 9.24
C LEU A 65 -0.79 -3.94 9.74
N ILE A 66 -0.85 -5.24 9.50
CA ILE A 66 -2.04 -6.03 9.79
C ILE A 66 -1.68 -7.35 10.46
N ARG A 67 -2.66 -7.94 11.13
CA ARG A 67 -2.51 -9.29 11.64
C ARG A 67 -2.38 -10.27 10.48
N PRO A 68 -1.56 -11.33 10.63
CA PRO A 68 -1.35 -12.28 9.54
C PRO A 68 -2.65 -12.91 8.99
N ASP A 69 -3.64 -13.10 9.86
CA ASP A 69 -4.91 -13.71 9.45
C ASP A 69 -5.78 -12.80 8.58
N ARG A 70 -5.41 -11.54 8.44
CA ARG A 70 -6.14 -10.57 7.60
C ARG A 70 -5.50 -10.35 6.24
N LEU A 71 -4.36 -11.00 6.00
CA LEU A 71 -3.59 -10.74 4.79
C LEU A 71 -4.35 -11.05 3.51
N ASP A 72 -5.01 -12.22 3.45
CA ASP A 72 -5.71 -12.62 2.23
C ASP A 72 -6.80 -11.65 1.84
N ALA A 73 -7.59 -11.18 2.81
CA ALA A 73 -8.65 -10.22 2.55
C ALA A 73 -8.08 -8.90 2.02
N LEU A 74 -6.96 -8.46 2.59
CA LEU A 74 -6.30 -7.24 2.12
C LEU A 74 -5.80 -7.40 0.69
N LEU A 75 -5.13 -8.51 0.39
CA LEU A 75 -4.56 -8.74 -0.93
C LEU A 75 -5.65 -8.83 -2.00
N ASP A 76 -6.76 -9.49 -1.71
CA ASP A 76 -7.88 -9.57 -2.64
C ASP A 76 -8.43 -8.18 -2.94
N ALA A 77 -8.62 -7.37 -1.91
CA ALA A 77 -9.13 -6.01 -2.08
C ALA A 77 -8.15 -5.13 -2.88
N ALA A 78 -6.86 -5.21 -2.55
CA ALA A 78 -5.85 -4.43 -3.25
C ALA A 78 -5.73 -4.83 -4.72
N PHE A 79 -5.78 -6.12 -5.00
CA PHE A 79 -5.63 -6.63 -6.36
C PHE A 79 -6.73 -6.12 -7.29
N THR A 80 -7.96 -5.98 -6.82
CA THR A 80 -9.05 -5.46 -7.65
C THR A 80 -8.76 -4.06 -8.18
N VAL A 81 -7.94 -3.30 -7.46
CA VAL A 81 -7.56 -1.96 -7.88
C VAL A 81 -6.25 -1.98 -8.68
N VAL A 82 -5.25 -2.72 -8.17
CA VAL A 82 -3.90 -2.69 -8.75
C VAL A 82 -3.80 -3.41 -10.09
N GLU A 83 -4.61 -4.44 -10.35
CA GLU A 83 -4.47 -5.30 -11.52
C GLU A 83 -4.53 -4.56 -12.86
N ARG A 84 -5.21 -3.41 -12.90
CA ARG A 84 -5.39 -2.61 -14.13
C ARG A 84 -4.58 -1.32 -14.14
N HIS A 85 -3.70 -1.17 -13.16
CA HIS A 85 -2.93 0.06 -13.00
C HIS A 85 -1.47 -0.25 -12.74
N ILE A 86 -0.64 0.77 -12.93
CA ILE A 86 0.78 0.65 -12.62
C ILE A 86 0.90 0.64 -11.09
N GLY A 87 1.37 -0.47 -10.56
CA GLY A 87 1.51 -0.59 -9.12
C GLY A 87 2.29 -1.83 -8.73
N VAL A 88 2.81 -1.79 -7.52
CA VAL A 88 3.57 -2.90 -6.94
C VAL A 88 3.06 -3.16 -5.54
N VAL A 89 2.77 -4.41 -5.24
CA VAL A 89 2.38 -4.84 -3.90
C VAL A 89 3.49 -5.73 -3.36
N SER A 90 4.03 -5.36 -2.22
CA SER A 90 5.06 -6.16 -1.55
C SER A 90 4.64 -6.46 -0.12
N ILE A 91 5.10 -7.60 0.38
CA ILE A 91 4.73 -8.08 1.71
C ILE A 91 6.00 -8.42 2.45
N THR A 92 6.13 -7.92 3.68
CA THR A 92 7.25 -8.27 4.56
C THR A 92 6.73 -8.65 5.92
N GLU A 93 7.51 -9.47 6.63
CA GLU A 93 7.24 -9.79 8.01
C GLU A 93 7.59 -8.61 8.87
N ALA A 94 6.78 -8.36 9.90
CA ALA A 94 7.01 -7.30 10.85
C ALA A 94 6.65 -7.77 12.25
N GLU A 95 7.09 -7.03 13.25
CA GLU A 95 6.69 -7.24 14.64
C GLU A 95 6.20 -5.91 15.18
N VAL A 96 5.11 -5.96 15.92
CA VAL A 96 4.50 -4.77 16.51
C VAL A 96 4.38 -4.93 18.02
N LEU A 97 4.36 -3.81 18.73
CA LEU A 97 4.28 -3.84 20.18
C LEU A 97 2.85 -3.88 20.71
N ARG A 98 1.88 -3.43 19.94
CA ARG A 98 0.51 -3.26 20.40
C ARG A 98 -0.45 -3.97 19.48
N ALA A 99 -0.57 -5.29 19.66
CA ALA A 99 -1.40 -6.14 18.80
C ALA A 99 -2.88 -5.71 18.78
N GLU A 100 -3.37 -5.12 19.85
CA GLU A 100 -4.76 -4.70 19.96
C GLU A 100 -5.12 -3.54 19.02
N ARG A 101 -4.12 -2.95 18.37
CA ARG A 101 -4.34 -1.87 17.41
C ARG A 101 -4.56 -2.38 15.98
N PHE A 102 -4.46 -3.69 15.79
CA PHE A 102 -4.56 -4.29 14.45
C PHE A 102 -5.72 -5.32 14.38
#